data_44aa2bc3a6539f3803bc4e7d564e7bef
#
_entry.id   44aa2bc3a6539f3803bc4e7d564e7bef
#
_cell.length_a   1.000
_cell.length_b   1.000
_cell.length_c   1.000
_cell.angle_alpha   90.00
_cell.angle_beta   90.00
_cell.angle_gamma   90.00
#
_symmetry.space_group_name_H-M   'P 1'
#
loop_
_entity.id
_entity.type
_entity.pdbx_description
1 polymer ?
#
loop_
_entity_poly.entity_id
_entity_poly.type
_entity_poly.pdbx_seq_one_letter_code
_entity_poly.pdbx_strand_id
1 'polypeptide(L)'
;MMKAYLANGLFSLGDRLVNERLATAIRQAIPDIELYVPQENDAINDKASYADSLAIAEADLTMLQTSDVLVAVLDGVEIDSGVAAEIGAFSMLNRPIVGVFTDVRQQGRENMMKIEALIRDGIENQFVYRNLFVIGLIKRNGVITTSIDDAVLAVQELQQ
;
A
#
# COMPACT_ATOMS: atom_id res chain seq x y z
N MET A 1 -7.59 -19.29 7.40
CA MET A 1 -7.55 -18.63 6.07
C MET A 1 -7.23 -17.17 6.34
N MET A 2 -6.10 -16.68 5.82
CA MET A 2 -5.64 -15.30 6.03
C MET A 2 -6.51 -14.34 5.20
N LYS A 3 -6.87 -13.21 5.80
CA LYS A 3 -7.57 -12.12 5.14
C LYS A 3 -6.63 -10.94 4.94
N ALA A 4 -6.57 -10.42 3.73
CA ALA A 4 -5.73 -9.28 3.40
C ALA A 4 -6.54 -8.17 2.72
N TYR A 5 -6.14 -6.93 2.98
CA TYR A 5 -6.67 -5.74 2.31
C TYR A 5 -5.58 -5.12 1.45
N LEU A 6 -5.86 -4.85 0.18
CA LEU A 6 -4.95 -4.15 -0.74
C LEU A 6 -5.36 -2.69 -0.87
N ALA A 7 -4.57 -1.80 -0.27
CA ALA A 7 -4.76 -0.36 -0.32
C ALA A 7 -3.92 0.28 -1.42
N ASN A 8 -4.56 0.91 -2.38
CA ASN A 8 -3.95 1.76 -3.41
C ASN A 8 -4.99 2.68 -4.00
N GLY A 9 -4.57 3.73 -4.71
CA GLY A 9 -5.44 4.44 -5.64
C GLY A 9 -6.10 3.47 -6.62
N LEU A 10 -7.27 3.82 -7.14
CA LEU A 10 -8.05 2.92 -8.01
C LEU A 10 -8.67 3.59 -9.23
N PHE A 11 -8.37 4.88 -9.43
CA PHE A 11 -9.02 5.66 -10.49
C PHE A 11 -8.15 5.81 -11.74
N SER A 12 -6.82 5.93 -11.60
CA SER A 12 -5.94 6.01 -12.76
C SER A 12 -5.69 4.63 -13.38
N LEU A 13 -5.36 4.61 -14.66
CA LEU A 13 -4.97 3.36 -15.34
C LEU A 13 -3.73 2.74 -14.66
N GLY A 14 -2.78 3.59 -14.24
CA GLY A 14 -1.57 3.12 -13.56
C GLY A 14 -1.88 2.40 -12.25
N ASP A 15 -2.71 2.99 -11.40
CA ASP A 15 -3.14 2.38 -10.13
C ASP A 15 -3.83 1.05 -10.37
N ARG A 16 -4.76 1.02 -11.32
CA ARG A 16 -5.53 -0.19 -11.65
C ARG A 16 -4.66 -1.34 -12.11
N LEU A 17 -3.67 -1.07 -12.97
CA LEU A 17 -2.72 -2.09 -13.43
C LEU A 17 -1.82 -2.59 -12.30
N VAL A 18 -1.39 -1.71 -11.40
CA VAL A 18 -0.62 -2.11 -10.21
C VAL A 18 -1.46 -2.99 -9.29
N ASN A 19 -2.74 -2.63 -9.06
CA ASN A 19 -3.65 -3.43 -8.24
C ASN A 19 -3.86 -4.83 -8.83
N GLU A 20 -4.14 -4.93 -10.12
CA GLU A 20 -4.31 -6.22 -10.81
C GLU A 20 -3.06 -7.09 -10.72
N ARG A 21 -1.88 -6.50 -10.94
CA ARG A 21 -0.61 -7.23 -10.88
C ARG A 21 -0.30 -7.71 -9.47
N LEU A 22 -0.46 -6.85 -8.47
CA LEU A 22 -0.16 -7.18 -7.08
C LEU A 22 -1.16 -8.21 -6.54
N ALA A 23 -2.46 -8.03 -6.81
CA ALA A 23 -3.50 -8.97 -6.41
C ALA A 23 -3.28 -10.36 -7.04
N THR A 24 -2.94 -10.40 -8.33
CA THR A 24 -2.64 -11.66 -9.02
C THR A 24 -1.44 -12.36 -8.39
N ALA A 25 -0.35 -11.64 -8.14
CA ALA A 25 0.86 -12.21 -7.55
C ALA A 25 0.61 -12.77 -6.14
N ILE A 26 -0.12 -12.04 -5.30
CA ILE A 26 -0.48 -12.48 -3.95
C ILE A 26 -1.36 -13.73 -4.01
N ARG A 27 -2.40 -13.77 -4.84
CA ARG A 27 -3.31 -14.91 -4.96
C ARG A 27 -2.62 -16.15 -5.53
N GLN A 28 -1.66 -15.98 -6.45
CA GLN A 28 -0.86 -17.09 -6.97
C GLN A 28 0.08 -17.68 -5.92
N ALA A 29 0.68 -16.84 -5.10
CA ALA A 29 1.61 -17.26 -4.07
C ALA A 29 0.91 -17.83 -2.83
N ILE A 30 -0.32 -17.40 -2.57
CA ILE A 30 -1.13 -17.78 -1.40
C ILE A 30 -2.54 -18.14 -1.86
N PRO A 31 -2.76 -19.37 -2.38
CA PRO A 31 -4.04 -19.76 -3.00
C PRO A 31 -5.26 -19.64 -2.09
N ASP A 32 -5.09 -19.79 -0.78
CA ASP A 32 -6.18 -19.75 0.20
C ASP A 32 -6.37 -18.35 0.84
N ILE A 33 -5.77 -17.30 0.29
CA ILE A 33 -5.93 -15.95 0.81
C ILE A 33 -7.28 -15.35 0.41
N GLU A 34 -7.96 -14.75 1.36
CA GLU A 34 -9.11 -13.87 1.09
C GLU A 34 -8.60 -12.44 0.93
N LEU A 35 -8.32 -12.05 -0.32
CA LEU A 35 -7.79 -10.73 -0.64
C LEU A 35 -8.89 -9.79 -1.08
N TYR A 36 -9.18 -8.77 -0.27
CA TYR A 36 -10.05 -7.67 -0.64
C TYR A 36 -9.26 -6.60 -1.42
N VAL A 37 -9.77 -6.27 -2.58
CA VAL A 37 -9.25 -5.21 -3.45
C VAL A 37 -10.40 -4.23 -3.70
N PRO A 38 -10.36 -2.99 -3.19
CA PRO A 38 -11.46 -2.02 -3.36
C PRO A 38 -11.87 -1.82 -4.82
N GLN A 39 -10.92 -1.89 -5.75
CA GLN A 39 -11.15 -1.81 -7.19
C GLN A 39 -12.13 -2.89 -7.71
N GLU A 40 -12.19 -4.05 -7.08
CA GLU A 40 -13.03 -5.19 -7.47
C GLU A 40 -14.43 -5.15 -6.81
N ASN A 41 -14.68 -4.17 -5.96
CA ASN A 41 -15.97 -4.03 -5.28
C ASN A 41 -16.99 -3.28 -6.17
N ASP A 42 -17.78 -4.04 -6.94
CA ASP A 42 -18.77 -3.48 -7.87
C ASP A 42 -19.84 -2.65 -7.17
N ALA A 43 -20.18 -2.98 -5.92
CA ALA A 43 -21.19 -2.24 -5.16
C ALA A 43 -20.80 -0.77 -4.91
N ILE A 44 -19.50 -0.50 -4.84
CA ILE A 44 -18.94 0.85 -4.65
C ILE A 44 -18.54 1.48 -5.98
N ASN A 45 -18.05 0.67 -6.92
CA ASN A 45 -17.45 1.14 -8.17
C ASN A 45 -18.41 1.22 -9.34
N ASP A 46 -19.61 0.67 -9.23
CA ASP A 46 -20.66 0.83 -10.23
C ASP A 46 -21.07 2.31 -10.36
N LYS A 47 -20.65 2.94 -11.45
CA LYS A 47 -20.96 4.35 -11.73
C LYS A 47 -22.40 4.60 -12.14
N ALA A 48 -23.20 3.55 -12.35
CA ALA A 48 -24.64 3.63 -12.49
C ALA A 48 -25.37 3.70 -11.14
N SER A 49 -24.70 3.31 -10.06
CA SER A 49 -25.17 3.38 -8.69
C SER A 49 -24.50 4.54 -7.96
N TYR A 50 -25.14 5.03 -6.91
CA TYR A 50 -24.57 6.08 -6.05
C TYR A 50 -24.26 5.50 -4.68
N ALA A 51 -22.95 5.39 -4.37
CA ALA A 51 -22.47 5.18 -3.04
C ALA A 51 -21.99 6.53 -2.48
N ASP A 52 -22.54 6.97 -1.38
CA ASP A 52 -22.09 8.20 -0.71
C ASP A 52 -20.81 7.93 0.12
N SER A 53 -20.24 9.00 0.65
CA SER A 53 -18.99 8.92 1.40
C SER A 53 -19.11 8.05 2.66
N LEU A 54 -20.28 8.00 3.27
CA LEU A 54 -20.53 7.19 4.47
C LEU A 54 -20.56 5.70 4.11
N ALA A 55 -21.28 5.34 3.06
CA ALA A 55 -21.34 3.96 2.59
C ALA A 55 -19.96 3.42 2.17
N ILE A 56 -19.15 4.24 1.49
CA ILE A 56 -17.78 3.90 1.13
C ILE A 56 -16.93 3.67 2.38
N ALA A 57 -16.97 4.63 3.33
CA ALA A 57 -16.18 4.55 4.55
C ALA A 57 -16.56 3.32 5.41
N GLU A 58 -17.84 3.00 5.54
CA GLU A 58 -18.32 1.84 6.29
C GLU A 58 -17.89 0.52 5.64
N ALA A 59 -17.94 0.43 4.31
CA ALA A 59 -17.49 -0.74 3.58
C ALA A 59 -15.98 -0.98 3.78
N ASP A 60 -15.16 0.04 3.56
CA ASP A 60 -13.71 -0.07 3.69
C ASP A 60 -13.28 -0.34 5.14
N LEU A 61 -13.87 0.36 6.12
CA LEU A 61 -13.59 0.10 7.54
C LEU A 61 -13.97 -1.31 7.96
N THR A 62 -15.07 -1.85 7.48
CA THR A 62 -15.49 -3.24 7.76
C THR A 62 -14.46 -4.23 7.23
N MET A 63 -13.97 -4.03 6.02
CA MET A 63 -12.97 -4.90 5.42
C MET A 63 -11.60 -4.75 6.10
N LEU A 64 -11.18 -3.54 6.45
CA LEU A 64 -9.96 -3.29 7.23
C LEU A 64 -10.01 -3.98 8.59
N GLN A 65 -11.11 -3.84 9.33
CA GLN A 65 -11.27 -4.44 10.67
C GLN A 65 -11.21 -5.96 10.65
N THR A 66 -11.65 -6.59 9.58
CA THR A 66 -11.67 -8.06 9.45
C THR A 66 -10.40 -8.63 8.81
N SER A 67 -9.53 -7.79 8.24
CA SER A 67 -8.28 -8.22 7.60
C SER A 67 -7.18 -8.49 8.63
N ASP A 68 -6.37 -9.52 8.38
CA ASP A 68 -5.21 -9.89 9.20
C ASP A 68 -3.97 -9.08 8.82
N VAL A 69 -3.88 -8.64 7.57
CA VAL A 69 -2.76 -7.84 7.03
C VAL A 69 -3.27 -6.77 6.06
N LEU A 70 -2.62 -5.60 6.10
CA LEU A 70 -2.78 -4.54 5.11
C LEU A 70 -1.58 -4.52 4.19
N VAL A 71 -1.81 -4.60 2.88
CA VAL A 71 -0.81 -4.34 1.83
C VAL A 71 -1.09 -2.97 1.24
N ALA A 72 -0.17 -2.02 1.41
CA ALA A 72 -0.39 -0.62 1.05
C ALA A 72 0.65 -0.12 0.05
N VAL A 73 0.21 0.35 -1.11
CA VAL A 73 1.07 0.95 -2.13
C VAL A 73 1.36 2.40 -1.75
N LEU A 74 2.66 2.74 -1.73
CA LEU A 74 3.16 4.04 -1.29
C LEU A 74 3.70 4.90 -2.44
N ASP A 75 3.56 4.43 -3.67
CA ASP A 75 4.04 5.10 -4.88
C ASP A 75 3.19 6.34 -5.22
N GLY A 76 3.68 7.13 -6.18
CA GLY A 76 3.04 8.36 -6.60
C GLY A 76 3.84 9.62 -6.20
N VAL A 77 3.29 10.80 -6.46
CA VAL A 77 3.88 12.07 -5.99
C VAL A 77 3.81 12.15 -4.47
N GLU A 78 2.65 11.82 -3.94
CA GLU A 78 2.35 11.67 -2.51
C GLU A 78 1.74 10.28 -2.30
N ILE A 79 1.70 9.79 -1.07
CA ILE A 79 0.85 8.64 -0.73
C ILE A 79 -0.59 9.07 -0.95
N ASP A 80 -1.38 8.25 -1.64
CA ASP A 80 -2.80 8.52 -1.82
C ASP A 80 -3.47 8.78 -0.46
N SER A 81 -4.34 9.78 -0.41
CA SER A 81 -4.96 10.23 0.85
C SER A 81 -5.85 9.15 1.49
N GLY A 82 -6.53 8.36 0.66
CA GLY A 82 -7.31 7.19 1.11
C GLY A 82 -6.40 6.13 1.70
N VAL A 83 -5.32 5.79 1.01
CA VAL A 83 -4.30 4.83 1.49
C VAL A 83 -3.69 5.29 2.81
N ALA A 84 -3.37 6.57 2.95
CA ALA A 84 -2.86 7.11 4.21
C ALA A 84 -3.87 6.98 5.36
N ALA A 85 -5.16 7.23 5.09
CA ALA A 85 -6.24 7.05 6.06
C ALA A 85 -6.42 5.57 6.44
N GLU A 86 -6.39 4.65 5.47
CA GLU A 86 -6.46 3.21 5.69
C GLU A 86 -5.29 2.70 6.54
N ILE A 87 -4.06 3.14 6.26
CA ILE A 87 -2.88 2.83 7.08
C ILE A 87 -3.08 3.33 8.51
N GLY A 88 -3.58 4.56 8.68
CA GLY A 88 -3.89 5.13 9.99
C GLY A 88 -4.91 4.30 10.77
N ALA A 89 -6.04 3.98 10.15
CA ALA A 89 -7.09 3.17 10.76
C ALA A 89 -6.60 1.75 11.10
N PHE A 90 -5.90 1.10 10.17
CA PHE A 90 -5.41 -0.27 10.36
C PHE A 90 -4.31 -0.36 11.43
N SER A 91 -3.45 0.64 11.55
CA SER A 91 -2.38 0.68 12.55
C SER A 91 -2.90 0.59 13.99
N MET A 92 -4.14 1.04 14.24
CA MET A 92 -4.79 0.94 15.54
C MET A 92 -5.16 -0.50 15.94
N LEU A 93 -5.21 -1.40 14.98
CA LEU A 93 -5.49 -2.82 15.21
C LEU A 93 -4.23 -3.60 15.66
N ASN A 94 -3.05 -2.98 15.62
CA ASN A 94 -1.74 -3.61 15.90
C ASN A 94 -1.49 -4.88 15.06
N ARG A 95 -2.00 -4.91 13.84
CA ARG A 95 -1.78 -5.98 12.85
C ARG A 95 -0.71 -5.58 11.86
N PRO A 96 -0.07 -6.55 11.14
CA PRO A 96 1.02 -6.27 10.21
C PRO A 96 0.58 -5.44 9.01
N ILE A 97 1.45 -4.52 8.61
CA ILE A 97 1.31 -3.69 7.41
C ILE A 97 2.51 -3.93 6.50
N VAL A 98 2.27 -4.31 5.26
CA VAL A 98 3.29 -4.43 4.21
C VAL A 98 3.17 -3.22 3.29
N GLY A 99 4.09 -2.27 3.43
CA GLY A 99 4.19 -1.13 2.51
C GLY A 99 4.93 -1.54 1.23
N VAL A 100 4.44 -1.09 0.09
CA VAL A 100 5.03 -1.35 -1.24
C VAL A 100 5.48 -0.02 -1.83
N PHE A 101 6.80 0.19 -1.94
CA PHE A 101 7.40 1.41 -2.46
C PHE A 101 8.39 1.09 -3.57
N THR A 102 7.93 1.16 -4.82
CA THR A 102 8.70 0.71 -5.99
C THR A 102 9.42 1.85 -6.72
N ASP A 103 9.36 3.08 -6.24
CA ASP A 103 9.93 4.24 -6.89
C ASP A 103 11.44 4.10 -7.13
N VAL A 104 11.83 3.98 -8.39
CA VAL A 104 13.23 3.76 -8.79
C VAL A 104 14.18 4.90 -8.41
N ARG A 105 13.66 6.08 -8.08
CA ARG A 105 14.47 7.20 -7.59
C ARG A 105 15.17 6.89 -6.27
N GLN A 106 14.70 5.88 -5.53
CA GLN A 106 15.36 5.38 -4.32
C GLN A 106 16.62 4.53 -4.57
N GLN A 107 16.89 4.17 -5.82
CA GLN A 107 18.11 3.44 -6.19
C GLN A 107 19.34 4.35 -6.13
N GLY A 108 20.52 3.73 -6.06
CA GLY A 108 21.79 4.45 -6.00
C GLY A 108 22.14 5.01 -4.61
N ARG A 109 21.72 4.34 -3.56
CA ARG A 109 22.01 4.71 -2.16
C ARG A 109 23.50 4.66 -1.82
N GLU A 110 24.30 3.92 -2.60
CA GLU A 110 25.75 3.85 -2.48
C GLU A 110 26.48 4.98 -3.24
N ASN A 111 25.76 5.76 -4.04
CA ASN A 111 26.35 6.86 -4.79
C ASN A 111 26.59 8.07 -3.88
N MET A 112 27.86 8.24 -3.45
CA MET A 112 28.25 9.32 -2.56
C MET A 112 27.98 10.71 -3.14
N MET A 113 28.12 10.90 -4.45
CA MET A 113 27.81 12.20 -5.09
C MET A 113 26.34 12.55 -4.97
N LYS A 114 25.45 11.55 -5.10
CA LYS A 114 24.00 11.71 -4.94
C LYS A 114 23.66 12.06 -3.49
N ILE A 115 24.32 11.44 -2.53
CA ILE A 115 24.14 11.72 -1.08
C ILE A 115 24.66 13.12 -0.72
N GLU A 116 25.85 13.48 -1.22
CA GLU A 116 26.43 14.80 -0.97
C GLU A 116 25.57 15.92 -1.57
N ALA A 117 25.03 15.71 -2.76
CA ALA A 117 24.11 16.65 -3.39
C ALA A 117 22.85 16.84 -2.54
N LEU A 118 22.28 15.77 -2.00
CA LEU A 118 21.13 15.81 -1.10
C LEU A 118 21.40 16.64 0.17
N ILE A 119 22.61 16.52 0.73
CA ILE A 119 22.99 17.26 1.95
C ILE A 119 23.25 18.73 1.63
N ARG A 120 23.86 19.02 0.47
CA ARG A 120 24.29 20.35 0.09
C ARG A 120 23.14 21.24 -0.40
N ASP A 121 22.17 20.65 -1.10
CA ASP A 121 21.04 21.35 -1.70
C ASP A 121 19.73 20.75 -1.23
N GLY A 122 19.06 21.43 -0.30
CA GLY A 122 17.78 20.99 0.26
C GLY A 122 16.59 21.14 -0.71
N ILE A 123 16.78 21.84 -1.85
CA ILE A 123 15.73 22.03 -2.86
C ILE A 123 15.82 20.95 -3.94
N GLU A 124 17.04 20.56 -4.32
CA GLU A 124 17.30 19.56 -5.36
C GLU A 124 17.52 18.17 -4.72
N ASN A 125 16.44 17.45 -4.53
CA ASN A 125 16.49 16.10 -3.95
C ASN A 125 16.21 15.03 -5.03
N GLN A 126 17.18 14.16 -5.27
CA GLN A 126 17.03 13.02 -6.17
C GLN A 126 16.41 11.79 -5.51
N PHE A 127 16.26 11.79 -4.19
CA PHE A 127 15.49 10.78 -3.47
C PHE A 127 14.06 11.28 -3.23
N VAL A 128 13.14 10.35 -3.11
CA VAL A 128 11.74 10.66 -2.80
C VAL A 128 11.44 10.28 -1.36
N TYR A 129 10.94 11.23 -0.60
CA TYR A 129 10.52 11.01 0.76
C TYR A 129 9.00 10.90 0.85
N ARG A 130 8.54 10.12 1.80
CA ARG A 130 7.15 9.95 2.14
C ARG A 130 6.85 10.57 3.49
N ASN A 131 5.59 10.85 3.76
CA ASN A 131 5.16 11.38 5.05
C ASN A 131 5.66 10.50 6.19
N LEU A 132 6.46 11.08 7.10
CA LEU A 132 7.14 10.33 8.17
C LEU A 132 6.18 9.69 9.16
N PHE A 133 5.02 10.31 9.40
CA PHE A 133 4.01 9.74 10.29
C PHE A 133 3.42 8.46 9.70
N VAL A 134 3.02 8.49 8.42
CA VAL A 134 2.51 7.31 7.73
C VAL A 134 3.55 6.18 7.67
N ILE A 135 4.78 6.51 7.33
CA ILE A 135 5.90 5.54 7.31
C ILE A 135 6.15 4.97 8.71
N GLY A 136 6.07 5.80 9.74
CA GLY A 136 6.22 5.39 11.14
C GLY A 136 5.15 4.39 11.57
N LEU A 137 3.89 4.60 11.16
CA LEU A 137 2.79 3.68 11.43
C LEU A 137 3.02 2.30 10.82
N ILE A 138 3.54 2.24 9.58
CA ILE A 138 3.90 0.98 8.93
C ILE A 138 5.02 0.29 9.69
N LYS A 139 6.13 0.99 9.94
CA LYS A 139 7.32 0.43 10.61
C LYS A 139 7.06 -0.05 12.02
N ARG A 140 6.02 0.45 12.68
CA ARG A 140 5.64 0.04 14.02
C ARG A 140 5.24 -1.44 14.10
N ASN A 141 4.53 -1.94 13.08
CA ASN A 141 3.98 -3.30 13.07
C ASN A 141 4.25 -4.04 11.75
N GLY A 142 5.14 -3.56 10.90
CA GLY A 142 5.33 -4.16 9.58
C GLY A 142 6.60 -3.73 8.88
N VAL A 143 6.62 -3.93 7.58
CA VAL A 143 7.79 -3.72 6.73
C VAL A 143 7.44 -2.87 5.50
N ILE A 144 8.48 -2.27 4.91
CA ILE A 144 8.37 -1.59 3.62
C ILE A 144 9.25 -2.34 2.63
N THR A 145 8.66 -2.78 1.55
CA THR A 145 9.30 -3.53 0.47
C THR A 145 9.49 -2.63 -0.75
N THR A 146 10.41 -3.00 -1.63
CA THR A 146 10.75 -2.20 -2.82
C THR A 146 10.37 -2.88 -4.14
N SER A 147 9.75 -4.04 -4.06
CA SER A 147 9.24 -4.78 -5.23
C SER A 147 7.93 -5.50 -4.87
N ILE A 148 7.20 -5.90 -5.91
CA ILE A 148 6.01 -6.75 -5.75
C ILE A 148 6.39 -8.12 -5.19
N ASP A 149 7.50 -8.69 -5.66
CA ASP A 149 7.96 -10.01 -5.23
C ASP A 149 8.30 -10.01 -3.74
N ASP A 150 9.03 -8.99 -3.26
CA ASP A 150 9.32 -8.85 -1.83
C ASP A 150 8.05 -8.63 -0.99
N ALA A 151 7.07 -7.90 -1.52
CA ALA A 151 5.79 -7.71 -0.84
C ALA A 151 5.02 -9.03 -0.71
N VAL A 152 5.00 -9.84 -1.77
CA VAL A 152 4.39 -11.17 -1.74
C VAL A 152 5.08 -12.07 -0.72
N LEU A 153 6.41 -12.09 -0.70
CA LEU A 153 7.19 -12.85 0.28
C LEU A 153 6.87 -12.41 1.72
N ALA A 154 6.81 -11.10 1.95
CA ALA A 154 6.47 -10.57 3.27
C ALA A 154 5.06 -11.02 3.74
N VAL A 155 4.08 -11.06 2.84
CA VAL A 155 2.73 -11.58 3.19
C VAL A 155 2.75 -13.08 3.45
N GLN A 156 3.52 -13.86 2.67
CA GLN A 156 3.66 -15.31 2.88
C GLN A 156 4.28 -15.65 4.24
N GLU A 157 5.29 -14.90 4.68
CA GLU A 157 5.95 -15.08 5.97
C GLU A 157 5.00 -14.92 7.16
N LEU A 158 3.93 -14.13 7.01
CA LEU A 158 2.92 -13.93 8.05
C LEU A 158 1.98 -15.16 8.26
N GLN A 159 2.05 -16.16 7.37
CA GLN A 159 1.26 -17.39 7.51
C GLN A 159 1.95 -18.47 8.37
N GLN A 160 3.22 -18.28 8.68
CA GLN A 160 4.03 -19.23 9.46
C GLN A 160 3.91 -18.95 10.96
#